data_61b19f3403dae1e00b7930a2d3e482d7
#
_entry.id   61b19f3403dae1e00b7930a2d3e482d7
#
_cell.length_a   1.000
_cell.length_b   1.000
_cell.length_c   1.000
_cell.angle_alpha   90.00
_cell.angle_beta   90.00
_cell.angle_gamma   90.00
#
_symmetry.space_group_name_H-M   'P 1'
#
loop_
_entity.id
_entity.type
_entity.pdbx_description
1 polymer ?
#
loop_
_entity_poly.entity_id
_entity_poly.type
_entity_poly.pdbx_seq_one_letter_code
_entity_poly.pdbx_strand_id
1 'polypeptide(L)'
;MQPQVPQVPGFPGVTVIWPALQAQEYSASFRKPGGASRWHTDLVHERQPAGITHLHNDTVPPIGGDTLWASGYAAYEKLSPDFRKIIDGKFAVYRSAHPYLDRENPTAGPKFVERTHPLVRVHPATGWKALWVNRAMTDRIVGLDKAESDLILGDLYDVYERNVDIQVRFRWTPGTSGELVSPGDVLSPCSFSRSARKRSDADLWVGSALG
;
A
#
# COMPACT_ATOMS: atom_id res chain seq x y z
N MET A 1 -13.37 5.87 -6.20
CA MET A 1 -14.16 4.70 -5.76
C MET A 1 -14.24 3.72 -6.91
N GLN A 2 -13.74 2.51 -6.76
CA GLN A 2 -13.82 1.48 -7.81
C GLN A 2 -15.29 1.07 -7.99
N PRO A 3 -15.87 1.16 -9.18
CA PRO A 3 -17.28 0.85 -9.38
C PRO A 3 -17.63 -0.64 -9.31
N GLN A 4 -16.67 -1.53 -9.14
CA GLN A 4 -16.85 -2.99 -9.21
C GLN A 4 -16.54 -3.72 -7.90
N VAL A 5 -16.12 -3.03 -6.85
CA VAL A 5 -15.84 -3.70 -5.58
C VAL A 5 -17.13 -3.71 -4.75
N PRO A 6 -17.56 -4.87 -4.24
CA PRO A 6 -18.74 -4.96 -3.39
C PRO A 6 -18.62 -4.02 -2.19
N GLN A 7 -19.68 -3.26 -1.94
CA GLN A 7 -19.77 -2.38 -0.78
C GLN A 7 -20.77 -2.93 0.23
N VAL A 8 -20.59 -2.58 1.48
CA VAL A 8 -21.54 -2.94 2.52
C VAL A 8 -22.83 -2.17 2.30
N PRO A 9 -24.01 -2.84 2.23
CA PRO A 9 -25.29 -2.15 2.11
C PRO A 9 -25.48 -1.11 3.21
N GLY A 10 -25.79 0.12 2.82
CA GLY A 10 -25.98 1.25 3.76
C GLY A 10 -24.69 1.96 4.21
N PHE A 11 -23.51 1.48 3.80
CA PHE A 11 -22.22 2.09 4.16
C PHE A 11 -21.41 2.41 2.92
N PRO A 12 -21.69 3.48 2.19
CA PRO A 12 -20.91 3.90 1.04
C PRO A 12 -19.48 4.23 1.48
N GLY A 13 -18.51 3.63 0.83
CA GLY A 13 -17.08 3.78 1.18
C GLY A 13 -16.49 2.61 1.99
N VAL A 14 -17.32 1.70 2.49
CA VAL A 14 -16.85 0.44 3.08
C VAL A 14 -16.84 -0.64 2.00
N THR A 15 -15.65 -1.12 1.68
CA THR A 15 -15.42 -2.14 0.64
C THR A 15 -15.26 -3.50 1.28
N VAL A 16 -15.91 -4.51 0.72
CA VAL A 16 -15.74 -5.91 1.13
C VAL A 16 -14.62 -6.53 0.31
N ILE A 17 -13.62 -7.07 0.98
CA ILE A 17 -12.60 -7.91 0.36
C ILE A 17 -13.03 -9.36 0.50
N TRP A 18 -13.46 -9.96 -0.61
CA TRP A 18 -13.89 -11.35 -0.65
C TRP A 18 -12.91 -12.16 -1.50
N PRO A 19 -12.15 -13.11 -0.92
CA PRO A 19 -11.12 -13.83 -1.65
C PRO A 19 -11.62 -14.60 -2.88
N ALA A 20 -12.85 -15.14 -2.83
CA ALA A 20 -13.42 -15.86 -3.95
C ALA A 20 -13.75 -14.95 -5.16
N LEU A 21 -14.18 -13.72 -4.91
CA LEU A 21 -14.40 -12.72 -5.97
C LEU A 21 -13.08 -12.18 -6.50
N GLN A 22 -12.10 -11.98 -5.63
CA GLN A 22 -10.77 -11.51 -6.01
C GLN A 22 -9.97 -12.55 -6.78
N ALA A 23 -10.17 -13.85 -6.52
CA ALA A 23 -9.46 -14.91 -7.22
C ALA A 23 -9.75 -14.93 -8.73
N GLN A 24 -10.90 -14.46 -9.17
CA GLN A 24 -11.26 -14.36 -10.58
C GLN A 24 -10.59 -13.14 -11.27
N GLU A 25 -10.44 -12.03 -10.57
CA GLU A 25 -9.90 -10.78 -11.16
C GLU A 25 -8.39 -10.63 -10.97
N TYR A 26 -7.84 -11.14 -9.86
CA TYR A 26 -6.45 -10.89 -9.45
C TYR A 26 -5.46 -12.00 -9.79
N SER A 27 -5.91 -13.14 -10.31
CA SER A 27 -5.04 -14.32 -10.51
C SER A 27 -3.89 -14.09 -11.50
N ALA A 28 -4.04 -13.17 -12.44
CA ALA A 28 -3.02 -12.93 -13.48
C ALA A 28 -2.08 -11.74 -13.17
N SER A 29 -2.58 -10.69 -12.50
CA SER A 29 -1.86 -9.41 -12.38
C SER A 29 -0.91 -9.33 -11.17
N PHE A 30 -1.18 -10.09 -10.11
CA PHE A 30 -0.40 -10.04 -8.86
C PHE A 30 0.67 -11.11 -8.73
N ARG A 31 0.71 -12.08 -9.64
CA ARG A 31 1.78 -13.07 -9.68
C ARG A 31 2.92 -12.60 -10.58
N LYS A 32 3.63 -11.56 -10.19
CA LYS A 32 4.96 -11.35 -10.77
C LYS A 32 5.85 -12.50 -10.28
N PRO A 33 6.45 -13.30 -11.19
CA PRO A 33 7.48 -14.25 -10.80
C PRO A 33 8.62 -13.46 -10.14
N GLY A 34 9.04 -13.86 -8.95
CA GLY A 34 10.17 -13.23 -8.28
C GLY A 34 9.90 -12.68 -6.88
N GLY A 35 8.70 -12.91 -6.29
CA GLY A 35 8.49 -12.61 -4.87
C GLY A 35 8.62 -11.13 -4.51
N ALA A 36 8.29 -10.24 -5.46
CA ALA A 36 8.29 -8.81 -5.18
C ALA A 36 7.43 -8.52 -3.95
N SER A 37 8.04 -7.91 -2.97
CA SER A 37 7.39 -7.44 -1.76
C SER A 37 6.14 -6.65 -2.11
N ARG A 38 5.07 -6.89 -1.36
CA ARG A 38 3.79 -6.18 -1.51
C ARG A 38 3.67 -5.03 -0.53
N TRP A 39 4.78 -4.54 -0.01
CA TRP A 39 4.76 -3.36 0.83
C TRP A 39 4.15 -2.18 0.07
N HIS A 40 3.09 -1.60 0.60
CA HIS A 40 2.40 -0.48 -0.01
C HIS A 40 1.66 0.36 1.03
N THR A 41 1.30 1.55 0.65
CA THR A 41 0.29 2.37 1.30
C THR A 41 -0.85 2.51 0.31
N ASP A 42 -2.08 2.38 0.79
CA ASP A 42 -3.25 2.45 -0.08
C ASP A 42 -3.39 3.84 -0.72
N LEU A 43 -3.94 3.85 -1.95
CA LEU A 43 -4.32 5.06 -2.67
C LEU A 43 -3.21 6.10 -2.85
N VAL A 44 -1.94 5.68 -2.86
CA VAL A 44 -0.78 6.59 -3.08
C VAL A 44 -0.84 7.34 -4.41
N HIS A 45 -1.61 6.83 -5.37
CA HIS A 45 -1.81 7.41 -6.68
C HIS A 45 -2.96 8.44 -6.71
N GLU A 46 -3.64 8.65 -5.60
CA GLU A 46 -4.68 9.67 -5.51
C GLU A 46 -4.06 11.05 -5.26
N ARG A 47 -4.80 12.11 -5.63
CA ARG A 47 -4.37 13.49 -5.38
C ARG A 47 -4.22 13.76 -3.89
N GLN A 48 -5.12 13.20 -3.10
CA GLN A 48 -5.07 13.18 -1.64
C GLN A 48 -5.16 11.72 -1.20
N PRO A 49 -4.02 11.09 -0.87
CA PRO A 49 -4.02 9.75 -0.32
C PRO A 49 -4.81 9.65 0.98
N ALA A 50 -5.33 8.46 1.27
CA ALA A 50 -6.06 8.22 2.50
C ALA A 50 -5.22 8.60 3.73
N GLY A 51 -5.78 9.37 4.64
CA GLY A 51 -5.16 9.73 5.91
C GLY A 51 -5.19 8.57 6.91
N ILE A 52 -6.25 7.80 6.89
CA ILE A 52 -6.45 6.61 7.72
C ILE A 52 -7.04 5.51 6.83
N THR A 53 -6.48 4.32 6.93
CA THR A 53 -7.06 3.10 6.37
C THR A 53 -7.49 2.20 7.52
N HIS A 54 -8.74 1.78 7.53
CA HIS A 54 -9.29 0.88 8.53
C HIS A 54 -9.53 -0.49 7.90
N LEU A 55 -9.05 -1.53 8.56
CA LEU A 55 -9.22 -2.92 8.17
C LEU A 55 -9.92 -3.68 9.29
N HIS A 56 -11.05 -4.29 8.99
CA HIS A 56 -11.79 -5.16 9.90
C HIS A 56 -11.88 -6.57 9.34
N ASN A 57 -11.60 -7.57 10.16
CA ASN A 57 -11.64 -8.98 9.78
C ASN A 57 -12.73 -9.72 10.53
N ASP A 58 -13.81 -10.07 9.85
CA ASP A 58 -14.89 -10.90 10.40
C ASP A 58 -14.48 -12.36 10.49
N THR A 59 -13.75 -12.83 9.48
CA THR A 59 -13.30 -14.20 9.39
C THR A 59 -11.81 -14.26 9.10
N VAL A 60 -11.11 -15.09 9.83
CA VAL A 60 -9.66 -15.24 9.73
C VAL A 60 -9.32 -16.73 9.53
N PRO A 61 -8.43 -17.08 8.60
CA PRO A 61 -8.01 -18.47 8.43
C PRO A 61 -7.27 -18.95 9.69
N PRO A 62 -7.38 -20.25 10.05
CA PRO A 62 -6.71 -20.78 11.23
C PRO A 62 -5.18 -20.71 11.13
N ILE A 63 -4.65 -20.66 9.91
CA ILE A 63 -3.21 -20.58 9.63
C ILE A 63 -2.97 -19.57 8.50
N GLY A 64 -2.08 -18.61 8.74
CA GLY A 64 -1.74 -17.56 7.78
C GLY A 64 -2.68 -16.35 7.87
N GLY A 65 -2.64 -15.48 6.88
CA GLY A 65 -3.45 -14.26 6.84
C GLY A 65 -2.93 -13.12 7.72
N ASP A 66 -1.74 -13.28 8.32
CA ASP A 66 -1.13 -12.22 9.12
C ASP A 66 -0.79 -11.00 8.27
N THR A 67 -0.82 -9.82 8.86
CA THR A 67 -0.38 -8.58 8.23
C THR A 67 0.93 -8.11 8.84
N LEU A 68 1.87 -7.70 8.00
CA LEU A 68 3.07 -7.02 8.45
C LEU A 68 2.88 -5.51 8.27
N TRP A 69 3.32 -4.78 9.27
CA TRP A 69 3.31 -3.32 9.30
C TRP A 69 4.73 -2.84 9.43
N ALA A 70 5.09 -1.73 8.77
CA ALA A 70 6.40 -1.14 8.91
C ALA A 70 6.27 0.37 9.16
N SER A 71 7.09 0.87 10.05
CA SER A 71 7.13 2.30 10.36
C SER A 71 7.92 3.07 9.32
N GLY A 72 7.27 4.02 8.64
CA GLY A 72 7.91 4.96 7.73
C GLY A 72 8.85 5.93 8.44
N TYR A 73 8.57 6.24 9.70
CA TYR A 73 9.45 7.06 10.53
C TYR A 73 10.76 6.34 10.82
N ALA A 74 10.67 5.11 11.32
CA ALA A 74 11.85 4.29 11.59
C ALA A 74 12.62 3.96 10.30
N ALA A 75 11.94 3.75 9.18
CA ALA A 75 12.58 3.59 7.88
C ALA A 75 13.40 4.82 7.47
N TYR A 76 12.86 6.03 7.66
CA TYR A 76 13.61 7.26 7.41
C TYR A 76 14.81 7.39 8.35
N GLU A 77 14.67 7.02 9.62
CA GLU A 77 15.76 7.07 10.61
C GLU A 77 16.86 6.03 10.35
N LYS A 78 16.57 4.96 9.65
CA LYS A 78 17.58 3.97 9.20
C LYS A 78 18.56 4.53 8.18
N LEU A 79 18.15 5.55 7.43
CA LEU A 79 19.01 6.16 6.42
C LEU A 79 20.12 6.98 7.07
N SER A 80 21.32 6.96 6.49
CA SER A 80 22.41 7.84 6.92
C SER A 80 22.04 9.31 6.76
N PRO A 81 22.63 10.23 7.55
CA PRO A 81 22.35 11.66 7.42
C PRO A 81 22.61 12.21 6.02
N ASP A 82 23.62 11.73 5.33
CA ASP A 82 23.95 12.19 3.98
C ASP A 82 22.95 11.62 2.94
N PHE A 83 22.51 10.38 3.09
CA PHE A 83 21.50 9.83 2.21
C PHE A 83 20.14 10.53 2.40
N ARG A 84 19.79 10.91 3.65
CA ARG A 84 18.59 11.73 3.90
C ARG A 84 18.64 13.07 3.14
N LYS A 85 19.80 13.72 3.08
CA LYS A 85 19.99 14.97 2.30
C LYS A 85 19.75 14.76 0.81
N ILE A 86 20.07 13.58 0.28
CA ILE A 86 19.84 13.25 -1.14
C ILE A 86 18.34 13.17 -1.45
N ILE A 87 17.54 12.61 -0.55
CA ILE A 87 16.12 12.34 -0.79
C ILE A 87 15.18 13.42 -0.24
N ASP A 88 15.61 14.21 0.74
CA ASP A 88 14.81 15.29 1.31
C ASP A 88 14.42 16.30 0.23
N GLY A 89 13.14 16.65 0.18
CA GLY A 89 12.61 17.58 -0.80
C GLY A 89 12.44 17.00 -2.22
N LYS A 90 12.84 15.76 -2.48
CA LYS A 90 12.56 15.09 -3.75
C LYS A 90 11.14 14.56 -3.81
N PHE A 91 10.65 14.44 -5.03
CA PHE A 91 9.33 13.93 -5.36
C PHE A 91 9.46 12.66 -6.19
N ALA A 92 8.50 11.77 -6.06
CA ALA A 92 8.37 10.60 -6.92
C ALA A 92 7.00 10.57 -7.59
N VAL A 93 6.93 9.91 -8.72
CA VAL A 93 5.68 9.56 -9.38
C VAL A 93 5.19 8.24 -8.84
N TYR A 94 3.94 8.24 -8.40
CA TYR A 94 3.23 7.06 -7.92
C TYR A 94 2.18 6.68 -8.93
N ARG A 95 2.14 5.41 -9.27
CA ARG A 95 1.25 4.86 -10.27
C ARG A 95 0.29 3.87 -9.63
N SER A 96 -0.97 3.92 -10.01
CA SER A 96 -1.97 2.96 -9.53
C SER A 96 -1.58 1.53 -9.88
N ALA A 97 -1.88 0.58 -8.98
CA ALA A 97 -1.64 -0.85 -9.23
C ALA A 97 -2.52 -1.39 -10.37
N HIS A 98 -3.67 -0.76 -10.60
CA HIS A 98 -4.65 -1.13 -11.63
C HIS A 98 -5.01 0.06 -12.50
N PRO A 99 -5.42 -0.18 -13.74
CA PRO A 99 -6.03 0.86 -14.56
C PRO A 99 -7.44 1.19 -14.05
N TYR A 100 -7.78 2.47 -14.06
CA TYR A 100 -9.08 3.00 -13.70
C TYR A 100 -9.75 3.66 -14.90
N LEU A 101 -11.08 3.63 -14.94
CA LEU A 101 -11.83 4.43 -15.90
C LEU A 101 -11.66 5.91 -15.54
N ASP A 102 -11.30 6.70 -16.55
CA ASP A 102 -11.27 8.14 -16.43
C ASP A 102 -12.71 8.66 -16.34
N ARG A 103 -13.07 9.30 -15.24
CA ARG A 103 -14.43 9.84 -15.05
C ARG A 103 -14.70 11.05 -15.94
N GLU A 104 -13.66 11.79 -16.28
CA GLU A 104 -13.75 12.97 -17.14
C GLU A 104 -13.78 12.58 -18.62
N ASN A 105 -13.20 11.43 -18.96
CA ASN A 105 -13.20 10.89 -20.32
C ASN A 105 -13.40 9.36 -20.33
N PRO A 106 -14.61 8.87 -20.05
CA PRO A 106 -14.90 7.43 -19.98
C PRO A 106 -14.65 6.68 -21.29
N THR A 107 -14.71 7.37 -22.43
CA THR A 107 -14.50 6.79 -23.76
C THR A 107 -13.03 6.49 -24.07
N ALA A 108 -12.09 7.07 -23.34
CA ALA A 108 -10.67 6.81 -23.49
C ALA A 108 -10.22 5.43 -22.97
N GLY A 109 -11.13 4.69 -22.34
CA GLY A 109 -10.83 3.39 -21.73
C GLY A 109 -10.07 3.49 -20.42
N PRO A 110 -9.80 2.33 -19.78
CA PRO A 110 -9.07 2.30 -18.52
C PRO A 110 -7.60 2.69 -18.69
N LYS A 111 -7.11 3.58 -17.83
CA LYS A 111 -5.70 3.97 -17.79
C LYS A 111 -5.16 3.93 -16.37
N PHE A 112 -3.84 3.75 -16.23
CA PHE A 112 -3.18 3.90 -14.96
C PHE A 112 -3.18 5.38 -14.53
N VAL A 113 -3.48 5.61 -13.26
CA VAL A 113 -3.45 6.94 -12.66
C VAL A 113 -2.07 7.18 -12.09
N GLU A 114 -1.47 8.33 -12.41
CA GLU A 114 -0.19 8.76 -11.87
C GLU A 114 -0.35 10.07 -11.10
N ARG A 115 0.32 10.16 -9.97
CA ARG A 115 0.43 11.40 -9.17
C ARG A 115 1.83 11.54 -8.62
N THR A 116 2.21 12.77 -8.38
CA THR A 116 3.52 13.11 -7.83
C THR A 116 3.35 13.50 -6.37
N HIS A 117 4.11 12.85 -5.49
CA HIS A 117 4.15 13.14 -4.06
C HIS A 117 5.58 13.17 -3.55
N PRO A 118 5.85 13.81 -2.38
CA PRO A 118 7.17 13.79 -1.77
C PRO A 118 7.61 12.35 -1.44
N LEU A 119 8.92 12.07 -1.61
CA LEU A 119 9.56 10.83 -1.14
C LEU A 119 9.57 10.73 0.39
N VAL A 120 9.71 11.88 1.05
CA VAL A 120 9.68 12.03 2.49
C VAL A 120 8.53 12.93 2.86
N ARG A 121 7.59 12.39 3.64
CA ARG A 121 6.44 13.15 4.13
C ARG A 121 6.66 13.57 5.57
N VAL A 122 6.12 14.73 5.92
CA VAL A 122 6.18 15.28 7.28
C VAL A 122 4.80 15.15 7.90
N HIS A 123 4.73 14.53 9.08
CA HIS A 123 3.49 14.45 9.83
C HIS A 123 3.09 15.83 10.35
N PRO A 124 1.90 16.32 10.05
CA PRO A 124 1.54 17.72 10.31
C PRO A 124 1.49 18.08 11.80
N ALA A 125 1.15 17.13 12.66
CA ALA A 125 1.04 17.38 14.11
C ALA A 125 2.36 17.19 14.85
N THR A 126 3.22 16.24 14.42
CA THR A 126 4.46 15.91 15.13
C THR A 126 5.71 16.49 14.49
N GLY A 127 5.65 16.85 13.22
CA GLY A 127 6.82 17.25 12.44
C GLY A 127 7.75 16.08 12.07
N TRP A 128 7.39 14.84 12.42
CA TRP A 128 8.22 13.68 12.13
C TRP A 128 8.25 13.39 10.63
N LYS A 129 9.43 13.02 10.14
CA LYS A 129 9.66 12.65 8.76
C LYS A 129 9.48 11.15 8.56
N ALA A 130 8.71 10.79 7.57
CA ALA A 130 8.47 9.40 7.17
C ALA A 130 8.94 9.17 5.74
N LEU A 131 9.65 8.08 5.51
CA LEU A 131 9.93 7.60 4.17
C LEU A 131 8.61 7.09 3.56
N TRP A 132 8.27 7.54 2.33
CA TRP A 132 6.98 7.25 1.73
C TRP A 132 7.12 6.68 0.32
N VAL A 133 7.76 5.52 0.24
CA VAL A 133 7.97 4.78 -1.01
C VAL A 133 7.57 3.32 -0.85
N ASN A 134 7.19 2.70 -1.94
CA ASN A 134 6.97 1.27 -2.00
C ASN A 134 7.21 0.72 -3.41
N ARG A 135 7.68 -0.52 -3.50
CA ARG A 135 8.02 -1.17 -4.78
C ARG A 135 6.82 -1.40 -5.69
N ALA A 136 5.62 -1.47 -5.12
CA ALA A 136 4.43 -1.80 -5.87
C ALA A 136 3.93 -0.65 -6.75
N MET A 137 4.05 0.59 -6.24
CA MET A 137 3.39 1.75 -6.85
C MET A 137 4.29 2.97 -7.05
N THR A 138 5.52 3.01 -6.49
CA THR A 138 6.47 4.09 -6.80
C THR A 138 7.16 3.77 -8.12
N ASP A 139 6.98 4.63 -9.11
CA ASP A 139 7.45 4.41 -10.48
C ASP A 139 8.86 4.99 -10.70
N ARG A 140 9.06 6.25 -10.38
CA ARG A 140 10.34 6.97 -10.59
C ARG A 140 10.47 8.21 -9.71
N ILE A 141 11.70 8.64 -9.49
CA ILE A 141 12.02 9.92 -8.83
C ILE A 141 12.01 11.02 -9.89
N VAL A 142 11.34 12.12 -9.60
CA VAL A 142 11.26 13.26 -10.51
C VAL A 142 12.62 13.95 -10.62
N GLY A 143 13.04 14.25 -11.84
CA GLY A 143 14.27 14.96 -12.12
C GLY A 143 15.55 14.13 -12.12
N LEU A 144 15.43 12.79 -12.01
CA LEU A 144 16.55 11.86 -12.18
C LEU A 144 16.37 11.01 -13.44
N ASP A 145 17.49 10.58 -14.00
CA ASP A 145 17.49 9.56 -15.03
C ASP A 145 16.99 8.23 -14.47
N LYS A 146 16.49 7.36 -15.36
CA LYS A 146 15.89 6.09 -14.94
C LYS A 146 16.86 5.24 -14.12
N ALA A 147 18.13 5.15 -14.53
CA ALA A 147 19.12 4.34 -13.83
C ALA A 147 19.41 4.87 -12.42
N GLU A 148 19.52 6.19 -12.26
CA GLU A 148 19.71 6.86 -10.97
C GLU A 148 18.49 6.67 -10.06
N SER A 149 17.31 6.86 -10.63
CA SER A 149 16.05 6.65 -9.92
C SER A 149 15.90 5.21 -9.44
N ASP A 150 16.16 4.23 -10.31
CA ASP A 150 16.03 2.81 -9.99
C ASP A 150 17.02 2.40 -8.88
N LEU A 151 18.26 2.93 -8.91
CA LEU A 151 19.27 2.68 -7.89
C LEU A 151 18.82 3.19 -6.51
N ILE A 152 18.40 4.44 -6.44
CA ILE A 152 17.96 5.06 -5.18
C ILE A 152 16.69 4.39 -4.67
N LEU A 153 15.69 4.18 -5.53
CA LEU A 153 14.44 3.52 -5.13
C LEU A 153 14.69 2.08 -4.69
N GLY A 154 15.60 1.37 -5.34
CA GLY A 154 15.96 0.00 -4.95
C GLY A 154 16.45 -0.08 -3.51
N ASP A 155 17.36 0.82 -3.12
CA ASP A 155 17.88 0.90 -1.75
C ASP A 155 16.76 1.30 -0.75
N LEU A 156 15.96 2.29 -1.10
CA LEU A 156 14.84 2.72 -0.25
C LEU A 156 13.77 1.63 -0.03
N TYR A 157 13.51 0.79 -1.04
CA TYR A 157 12.61 -0.35 -0.87
C TYR A 157 13.21 -1.39 0.07
N ASP A 158 14.51 -1.66 -0.06
CA ASP A 158 15.23 -2.60 0.78
C ASP A 158 15.23 -2.19 2.26
N VAL A 159 15.12 -0.89 2.56
CA VAL A 159 14.95 -0.41 3.95
C VAL A 159 13.69 -1.01 4.58
N TYR A 160 12.57 -1.06 3.87
CA TYR A 160 11.36 -1.68 4.38
C TYR A 160 11.42 -3.21 4.39
N GLU A 161 11.98 -3.77 3.31
CA GLU A 161 11.90 -5.21 3.03
C GLU A 161 12.87 -6.04 3.87
N ARG A 162 14.01 -5.45 4.24
CA ARG A 162 15.12 -6.18 4.92
C ARG A 162 15.32 -5.84 6.39
N ASN A 163 14.74 -4.74 6.87
CA ASN A 163 14.88 -4.35 8.27
C ASN A 163 13.69 -4.82 9.10
N VAL A 164 13.81 -6.03 9.64
CA VAL A 164 12.72 -6.65 10.44
C VAL A 164 12.44 -5.93 11.75
N ASP A 165 13.40 -5.15 12.26
CA ASP A 165 13.29 -4.39 13.50
C ASP A 165 12.38 -3.15 13.40
N ILE A 166 12.05 -2.72 12.19
CA ILE A 166 11.03 -1.68 11.93
C ILE A 166 9.67 -2.27 11.56
N GLN A 167 9.54 -3.59 11.58
CA GLN A 167 8.36 -4.32 11.14
C GLN A 167 7.65 -4.94 12.34
N VAL A 168 6.32 -4.94 12.29
CA VAL A 168 5.46 -5.65 13.26
C VAL A 168 4.59 -6.63 12.48
N ARG A 169 4.60 -7.89 12.90
CA ARG A 169 3.70 -8.91 12.40
C ARG A 169 2.47 -8.99 13.30
N PHE A 170 1.33 -8.71 12.71
CA PHE A 170 0.05 -8.76 13.40
C PHE A 170 -0.73 -10.01 12.99
N ARG A 171 -1.08 -10.82 13.97
CA ARG A 171 -1.95 -11.98 13.79
C ARG A 171 -3.39 -11.58 14.10
N TRP A 172 -4.25 -11.72 13.13
CA TRP A 172 -5.66 -11.39 13.26
C TRP A 172 -6.43 -12.45 14.05
N THR A 173 -7.44 -12.00 14.75
CA THR A 173 -8.52 -12.83 15.30
C THR A 173 -9.85 -12.33 14.73
N PRO A 174 -10.88 -13.20 14.61
CA PRO A 174 -12.19 -12.77 14.13
C PRO A 174 -12.73 -11.58 14.94
N GLY A 175 -13.29 -10.58 14.27
CA GLY A 175 -13.80 -9.36 14.88
C GLY A 175 -12.72 -8.33 15.25
N THR A 176 -11.46 -8.54 14.85
CA THR A 176 -10.37 -7.58 15.11
C THR A 176 -10.35 -6.49 14.05
N SER A 177 -10.18 -5.26 14.48
CA SER A 177 -9.93 -4.10 13.62
C SER A 177 -8.49 -3.61 13.77
N GLY A 178 -7.93 -3.13 12.67
CA GLY A 178 -6.64 -2.43 12.65
C GLY A 178 -6.77 -1.12 11.88
N GLU A 179 -6.09 -0.10 12.34
CA GLU A 179 -6.03 1.19 11.67
C GLU A 179 -4.59 1.52 11.28
N LEU A 180 -4.46 2.01 10.06
CA LEU A 180 -3.25 2.58 9.54
C LEU A 180 -3.41 4.09 9.47
N VAL A 181 -2.51 4.79 10.14
CA VAL A 181 -2.46 6.24 10.09
C VAL A 181 -1.38 6.70 9.11
N SER A 182 -1.82 7.27 7.97
CA SER A 182 -0.93 7.95 7.03
C SER A 182 -0.93 9.45 7.41
N PRO A 183 0.17 10.18 7.43
CA PRO A 183 1.28 10.12 6.49
C PRO A 183 2.58 9.49 7.02
N GLY A 184 2.56 8.83 8.13
CA GLY A 184 3.77 8.31 8.75
C GLY A 184 3.96 6.82 8.66
N ASP A 185 2.91 6.08 8.41
CA ASP A 185 2.98 4.63 8.39
C ASP A 185 2.84 4.09 6.97
N VAL A 186 3.74 3.23 6.61
CA VAL A 186 3.67 2.42 5.40
C VAL A 186 3.13 1.07 5.80
N LEU A 187 2.00 0.76 5.24
CA LEU A 187 1.39 -0.55 5.35
C LEU A 187 2.04 -1.53 4.41
N SER A 188 2.20 -2.72 4.91
CA SER A 188 2.12 -3.86 4.06
C SER A 188 1.13 -4.85 4.64
N PRO A 189 -0.04 -5.03 4.04
CA PRO A 189 -0.68 -6.30 4.14
C PRO A 189 0.22 -7.28 3.39
N CYS A 190 1.19 -7.84 4.06
CA CYS A 190 1.81 -9.06 3.62
C CYS A 190 0.81 -10.16 3.94
N SER A 191 -0.18 -10.35 3.08
CA SER A 191 -0.87 -11.63 3.05
C SER A 191 0.16 -12.66 2.57
N PHE A 192 0.91 -13.22 3.47
CA PHE A 192 1.64 -14.43 3.26
C PHE A 192 0.58 -15.56 3.18
N SER A 193 -0.24 -15.56 2.16
CA SER A 193 -0.93 -16.77 1.75
C SER A 193 0.09 -17.60 0.98
N ARG A 194 0.95 -18.33 1.66
CA ARG A 194 1.25 -19.65 1.14
C ARG A 194 -0.11 -20.29 1.00
N SER A 195 -0.46 -20.64 -0.22
CA SER A 195 -1.71 -21.32 -0.53
C SER A 195 -1.84 -22.56 0.34
N ALA A 196 -2.52 -22.45 1.46
CA ALA A 196 -3.27 -23.55 1.98
C ALA A 196 -4.47 -23.65 1.04
N ARG A 197 -4.36 -24.54 0.05
CA ARG A 197 -5.53 -24.98 -0.69
C ARG A 197 -6.53 -25.49 0.34
N LYS A 198 -7.73 -24.98 0.20
CA LYS A 198 -9.02 -25.44 0.72
C LYS A 198 -9.56 -24.74 1.94
N ARG A 199 -10.68 -24.18 1.60
CA ARG A 199 -11.95 -23.89 2.28
C ARG A 199 -12.12 -22.48 2.80
N SER A 200 -13.02 -21.89 2.08
CA SER A 200 -14.32 -21.28 2.42
C SER A 200 -14.27 -20.12 3.40
N ASP A 201 -14.80 -19.02 2.93
CA ASP A 201 -15.52 -18.00 3.67
C ASP A 201 -14.68 -17.24 4.71
N ALA A 202 -13.80 -16.39 4.17
CA ALA A 202 -13.20 -15.35 4.98
C ALA A 202 -13.60 -13.99 4.41
N ASP A 203 -14.51 -13.34 5.09
CA ASP A 203 -14.92 -11.98 4.78
C ASP A 203 -13.92 -11.00 5.38
N LEU A 204 -13.30 -10.23 4.52
CA LEU A 204 -12.36 -9.19 4.91
C LEU A 204 -12.96 -7.83 4.55
N TRP A 205 -13.14 -6.97 5.53
CA TRP A 205 -13.69 -5.63 5.32
C TRP A 205 -12.59 -4.59 5.30
N VAL A 206 -12.52 -3.76 4.26
CA VAL A 206 -11.64 -2.60 4.20
C VAL A 206 -12.49 -1.35 4.05
N GLY A 207 -12.43 -0.49 5.02
CA GLY A 207 -13.05 0.83 4.98
C GLY A 207 -12.00 1.91 4.86
N SER A 208 -12.14 2.82 3.89
CA SER A 208 -11.38 4.06 3.85
C SER A 208 -12.31 5.20 4.22
N ALA A 209 -12.04 5.86 5.33
CA ALA A 209 -12.72 7.11 5.66
C ALA A 209 -12.02 8.26 4.92
N LEU A 210 -12.73 8.85 3.98
CA LEU A 210 -12.35 10.12 3.36
C LEU A 210 -12.92 11.22 4.24
N GLY A 211 -12.08 11.96 4.94
CA GLY A 211 -12.40 13.23 5.57
C GLY A 211 -12.08 14.39 4.65
#